data_b797c7bc13cf643add4f8f12bc49bc53
#
_entry.id   b797c7bc13cf643add4f8f12bc49bc53
#
_cell.length_a   1.000
_cell.length_b   1.000
_cell.length_c   1.000
_cell.angle_alpha   90.00
_cell.angle_beta   90.00
_cell.angle_gamma   90.00
#
_symmetry.space_group_name_H-M   'P 1'
#
loop_
_entity.id
_entity.type
_entity.pdbx_description
1 polymer ?
#
loop_
_entity_poly.entity_id
_entity_poly.type
_entity_poly.pdbx_seq_one_letter_code
_entity_poly.pdbx_strand_id
1 'polypeptide(L)'
;MAGHARRAPAGRRLLDVGGGPGYFAAAFAAVGVDYLGVEPNPDEMHAPGPAPDERPGRFVRASGMALPFADDSVDICLSSNVAEHVPRPWQLGNEMLRVTKPGGMTVLSYTVWLGPFGGHEMGWTHYLGGARAAARYARKHGHPAKNNYGSSLFAVSAADGLDWAASTGALVAAFPRYHPRWAWWTTSVPVLREFLVSNLVLVLQP
;
A
#
# COMPACT_ATOMS: atom_id res chain seq x y z
N MET A 1 -9.21 -33.22 -5.12
CA MET A 1 -8.82 -31.79 -5.03
C MET A 1 -7.32 -31.70 -5.25
N ALA A 2 -6.90 -31.33 -6.46
CA ALA A 2 -5.48 -31.22 -6.79
C ALA A 2 -4.92 -29.99 -6.10
N GLY A 3 -4.00 -30.20 -5.15
CA GLY A 3 -3.26 -29.13 -4.51
C GLY A 3 -2.44 -28.39 -5.56
N HIS A 4 -2.80 -27.14 -5.82
CA HIS A 4 -1.93 -26.23 -6.55
C HIS A 4 -0.69 -26.04 -5.68
N ALA A 5 0.37 -26.79 -5.94
CA ALA A 5 1.68 -26.51 -5.42
C ALA A 5 2.02 -25.08 -5.88
N ARG A 6 1.91 -24.12 -4.95
CA ARG A 6 2.32 -22.74 -5.21
C ARG A 6 3.81 -22.80 -5.56
N ARG A 7 4.14 -22.63 -6.85
CA ARG A 7 5.53 -22.49 -7.27
C ARG A 7 6.13 -21.37 -6.45
N ALA A 8 7.28 -21.65 -5.83
CA ALA A 8 8.05 -20.62 -5.14
C ALA A 8 8.27 -19.45 -6.11
N PRO A 9 8.18 -18.19 -5.66
CA PRO A 9 8.32 -17.02 -6.51
C PRO A 9 9.77 -16.79 -6.99
N ALA A 10 10.66 -17.75 -6.81
CA ALA A 10 12.08 -17.68 -7.19
C ALA A 10 12.25 -17.29 -8.67
N GLY A 11 13.18 -16.37 -8.92
CA GLY A 11 13.48 -15.82 -10.24
C GLY A 11 12.47 -14.79 -10.75
N ARG A 12 11.40 -14.47 -9.99
CA ARG A 12 10.47 -13.40 -10.33
C ARG A 12 11.00 -12.05 -9.87
N ARG A 13 10.69 -11.01 -10.66
CA ARG A 13 10.98 -9.62 -10.30
C ARG A 13 9.81 -9.04 -9.55
N LEU A 14 10.10 -8.51 -8.36
CA LEU A 14 9.13 -7.78 -7.53
C LEU A 14 9.52 -6.30 -7.45
N LEU A 15 8.55 -5.43 -7.69
CA LEU A 15 8.63 -3.99 -7.46
C LEU A 15 7.85 -3.66 -6.20
N ASP A 16 8.53 -3.09 -5.19
CA ASP A 16 7.93 -2.58 -3.94
C ASP A 16 7.83 -1.05 -4.01
N VAL A 17 6.61 -0.55 -4.18
CA VAL A 17 6.34 0.87 -4.39
C VAL A 17 6.02 1.54 -3.07
N GLY A 18 6.87 2.48 -2.65
CA GLY A 18 6.84 3.10 -1.33
C GLY A 18 7.41 2.18 -0.25
N GLY A 19 8.36 1.32 -0.63
CA GLY A 19 8.96 0.34 0.28
C GLY A 19 9.88 0.93 1.36
N GLY A 20 10.04 2.24 1.40
CA GLY A 20 10.93 2.93 2.36
C GLY A 20 12.35 2.37 2.31
N PRO A 21 12.93 1.98 3.46
CA PRO A 21 14.27 1.40 3.52
C PRO A 21 14.35 -0.06 3.08
N GLY A 22 13.28 -0.63 2.51
CA GLY A 22 13.26 -2.02 2.03
C GLY A 22 12.94 -3.05 3.12
N TYR A 23 11.95 -2.80 3.95
CA TYR A 23 11.54 -3.69 5.05
C TYR A 23 11.26 -5.14 4.60
N PHE A 24 10.83 -5.35 3.36
CA PHE A 24 10.51 -6.67 2.82
C PHE A 24 11.64 -7.31 2.01
N ALA A 25 12.70 -6.55 1.70
CA ALA A 25 13.75 -6.97 0.76
C ALA A 25 14.39 -8.31 1.17
N ALA A 26 14.79 -8.45 2.43
CA ALA A 26 15.41 -9.67 2.92
C ALA A 26 14.47 -10.89 2.87
N ALA A 27 13.20 -10.70 3.20
CA ALA A 27 12.21 -11.78 3.17
C ALA A 27 11.95 -12.28 1.73
N PHE A 28 11.88 -11.37 0.75
CA PHE A 28 11.71 -11.75 -0.65
C PHE A 28 12.98 -12.35 -1.24
N ALA A 29 14.16 -11.83 -0.90
CA ALA A 29 15.43 -12.39 -1.35
C ALA A 29 15.64 -13.83 -0.82
N ALA A 30 15.22 -14.11 0.42
CA ALA A 30 15.32 -15.45 1.02
C ALA A 30 14.54 -16.51 0.23
N VAL A 31 13.53 -16.10 -0.55
CA VAL A 31 12.77 -17.01 -1.43
C VAL A 31 13.14 -16.83 -2.92
N GLY A 32 14.29 -16.21 -3.20
CA GLY A 32 14.84 -16.08 -4.54
C GLY A 32 14.15 -15.07 -5.46
N VAL A 33 13.47 -14.06 -4.89
CA VAL A 33 12.83 -12.98 -5.64
C VAL A 33 13.84 -11.86 -5.93
N ASP A 34 13.89 -11.36 -7.17
CA ASP A 34 14.65 -10.15 -7.56
C ASP A 34 13.87 -8.92 -7.07
N TYR A 35 14.30 -8.36 -5.94
CA TYR A 35 13.62 -7.24 -5.29
C TYR A 35 14.10 -5.90 -5.82
N LEU A 36 13.14 -5.02 -6.14
CA LEU A 36 13.36 -3.65 -6.56
C LEU A 36 12.47 -2.72 -5.75
N GLY A 37 13.06 -1.80 -4.98
CA GLY A 37 12.34 -0.81 -4.16
C GLY A 37 12.23 0.54 -4.88
N VAL A 38 11.08 1.20 -4.75
CA VAL A 38 10.85 2.57 -5.20
C VAL A 38 10.39 3.42 -4.03
N GLU A 39 11.10 4.53 -3.77
CA GLU A 39 10.74 5.49 -2.73
C GLU A 39 11.08 6.91 -3.20
N PRO A 40 10.12 7.86 -3.23
CA PRO A 40 10.39 9.23 -3.65
C PRO A 40 11.13 10.05 -2.59
N ASN A 41 10.94 9.74 -1.30
CA ASN A 41 11.50 10.50 -0.19
C ASN A 41 12.82 9.89 0.28
N PRO A 42 13.96 10.63 0.16
CA PRO A 42 15.25 10.13 0.64
C PRO A 42 15.26 9.86 2.16
N ASP A 43 14.52 10.63 2.95
CA ASP A 43 14.48 10.43 4.41
C ASP A 43 13.78 9.11 4.78
N GLU A 44 12.72 8.74 4.06
CA GLU A 44 12.06 7.43 4.21
C GLU A 44 12.96 6.29 3.70
N MET A 45 13.69 6.52 2.60
CA MET A 45 14.63 5.53 2.07
C MET A 45 15.77 5.23 3.05
N HIS A 46 16.15 6.20 3.88
CA HIS A 46 17.19 6.08 4.91
C HIS A 46 16.61 5.97 6.32
N ALA A 47 15.31 5.78 6.46
CA ALA A 47 14.66 5.58 7.75
C ALA A 47 15.25 4.35 8.49
N PRO A 48 15.14 4.28 9.83
CA PRO A 48 15.58 3.10 10.57
C PRO A 48 14.97 1.81 10.00
N GLY A 49 15.83 0.89 9.60
CA GLY A 49 15.48 -0.36 8.93
C GLY A 49 16.70 -1.22 8.75
N PRO A 50 16.69 -2.21 7.85
CA PRO A 50 17.86 -3.02 7.53
C PRO A 50 19.03 -2.12 7.10
N ALA A 51 20.25 -2.44 7.55
CA ALA A 51 21.44 -1.71 7.14
C ALA A 51 21.60 -1.76 5.59
N PRO A 52 22.20 -0.73 4.94
CA PRO A 52 22.31 -0.68 3.49
C PRO A 52 23.01 -1.90 2.86
N ASP A 53 23.99 -2.45 3.56
CA ASP A 53 24.74 -3.67 3.19
C ASP A 53 23.94 -4.96 3.45
N GLU A 54 22.93 -4.91 4.30
CA GLU A 54 22.02 -6.01 4.60
C GLU A 54 20.76 -6.01 3.75
N ARG A 55 20.58 -4.97 2.88
CA ARG A 55 19.43 -4.82 1.99
C ARG A 55 19.68 -5.46 0.63
N PRO A 56 19.29 -6.72 0.42
CA PRO A 56 19.35 -7.30 -0.91
C PRO A 56 18.37 -6.57 -1.83
N GLY A 57 18.81 -6.30 -3.06
CA GLY A 57 17.97 -5.65 -4.08
C GLY A 57 18.50 -4.29 -4.51
N ARG A 58 17.73 -3.68 -5.38
CA ARG A 58 18.03 -2.38 -5.98
C ARG A 58 16.97 -1.37 -5.56
N PHE A 59 17.37 -0.12 -5.41
CA PHE A 59 16.48 0.96 -4.98
C PHE A 59 16.54 2.12 -5.98
N VAL A 60 15.37 2.64 -6.33
CA VAL A 60 15.20 3.75 -7.26
C VAL A 60 14.42 4.86 -6.57
N ARG A 61 14.94 6.09 -6.65
CA ARG A 61 14.21 7.26 -6.19
C ARG A 61 13.24 7.72 -7.27
N ALA A 62 11.95 7.44 -7.09
CA ALA A 62 10.90 7.84 -8.03
C ALA A 62 9.53 7.91 -7.34
N SER A 63 8.58 8.59 -8.00
CA SER A 63 7.20 8.64 -7.56
C SER A 63 6.44 7.38 -7.98
N GLY A 64 5.69 6.79 -7.06
CA GLY A 64 4.78 5.69 -7.39
C GLY A 64 3.62 6.08 -8.33
N MET A 65 3.32 7.39 -8.45
CA MET A 65 2.32 7.91 -9.40
C MET A 65 2.88 8.14 -10.81
N ALA A 66 4.18 7.89 -11.04
CA ALA A 66 4.87 7.97 -12.33
C ALA A 66 6.11 7.06 -12.25
N LEU A 67 5.89 5.75 -12.39
CA LEU A 67 6.94 4.75 -12.25
C LEU A 67 7.87 4.77 -13.46
N PRO A 68 9.21 4.86 -13.26
CA PRO A 68 10.19 4.92 -14.35
C PRO A 68 10.52 3.53 -14.93
N PHE A 69 9.49 2.72 -15.13
CA PHE A 69 9.61 1.37 -15.67
C PHE A 69 8.70 1.22 -16.90
N ALA A 70 9.13 0.38 -17.82
CA ALA A 70 8.33 0.04 -18.98
C ALA A 70 7.07 -0.74 -18.58
N ASP A 71 6.05 -0.72 -19.43
CA ASP A 71 4.88 -1.57 -19.31
C ASP A 71 5.33 -3.03 -19.25
N ASP A 72 4.58 -3.87 -18.54
CA ASP A 72 4.78 -5.32 -18.49
C ASP A 72 6.21 -5.75 -18.09
N SER A 73 6.87 -4.99 -17.19
CA SER A 73 8.29 -5.20 -16.87
C SER A 73 8.55 -5.99 -15.58
N VAL A 74 7.54 -6.13 -14.70
CA VAL A 74 7.66 -6.85 -13.43
C VAL A 74 6.63 -7.97 -13.29
N ASP A 75 6.97 -9.00 -12.52
CA ASP A 75 6.07 -10.14 -12.29
C ASP A 75 5.12 -9.90 -11.09
N ILE A 76 5.60 -9.12 -10.13
CA ILE A 76 4.85 -8.77 -8.92
C ILE A 76 5.06 -7.28 -8.64
N CYS A 77 3.97 -6.54 -8.41
CA CYS A 77 4.03 -5.16 -7.92
C CYS A 77 3.32 -5.08 -6.58
N LEU A 78 4.03 -4.62 -5.56
CA LEU A 78 3.54 -4.48 -4.19
C LEU A 78 3.55 -3.02 -3.77
N SER A 79 2.51 -2.59 -3.07
CA SER A 79 2.51 -1.33 -2.32
C SER A 79 1.74 -1.52 -1.01
N SER A 80 2.37 -1.18 0.10
CA SER A 80 1.81 -1.44 1.43
C SER A 80 1.83 -0.18 2.29
N ASN A 81 0.64 0.32 2.64
CA ASN A 81 0.46 1.54 3.44
C ASN A 81 1.10 2.78 2.79
N VAL A 82 0.81 2.99 1.50
CA VAL A 82 1.31 4.13 0.71
C VAL A 82 0.17 4.92 0.09
N ALA A 83 -0.91 4.26 -0.33
CA ALA A 83 -1.98 4.92 -1.07
C ALA A 83 -2.66 6.04 -0.25
N GLU A 84 -2.73 5.90 1.07
CA GLU A 84 -3.19 6.94 2.00
C GLU A 84 -2.25 8.14 2.11
N HIS A 85 -1.00 8.00 1.64
CA HIS A 85 0.02 9.06 1.70
C HIS A 85 0.23 9.79 0.37
N VAL A 86 -0.49 9.42 -0.67
CA VAL A 86 -0.39 10.08 -1.99
C VAL A 86 -1.70 10.79 -2.36
N PRO A 87 -1.64 11.95 -3.02
CA PRO A 87 -2.83 12.73 -3.34
C PRO A 87 -3.72 12.08 -4.43
N ARG A 88 -3.20 11.12 -5.17
CA ARG A 88 -3.89 10.42 -6.25
C ARG A 88 -3.66 8.91 -6.16
N PRO A 89 -4.28 8.23 -5.18
CA PRO A 89 -4.03 6.81 -4.89
C PRO A 89 -4.34 5.89 -6.08
N TRP A 90 -5.33 6.23 -6.89
CA TRP A 90 -5.71 5.39 -8.03
C TRP A 90 -4.80 5.60 -9.24
N GLN A 91 -4.09 6.72 -9.33
CA GLN A 91 -2.99 6.87 -10.28
C GLN A 91 -1.80 5.98 -9.89
N LEU A 92 -1.47 5.90 -8.59
CA LEU A 92 -0.50 4.93 -8.09
C LEU A 92 -0.91 3.50 -8.49
N GLY A 93 -2.16 3.12 -8.24
CA GLY A 93 -2.68 1.81 -8.61
C GLY A 93 -2.62 1.52 -10.11
N ASN A 94 -2.96 2.50 -10.96
CA ASN A 94 -2.87 2.36 -12.41
C ASN A 94 -1.42 2.19 -12.89
N GLU A 95 -0.46 2.92 -12.34
CA GLU A 95 0.96 2.74 -12.64
C GLU A 95 1.47 1.35 -12.23
N MET A 96 1.04 0.87 -11.05
CA MET A 96 1.34 -0.49 -10.60
C MET A 96 0.81 -1.54 -11.58
N LEU A 97 -0.42 -1.39 -12.05
CA LEU A 97 -1.01 -2.29 -13.06
C LEU A 97 -0.26 -2.20 -14.39
N ARG A 98 0.07 -1.00 -14.86
CA ARG A 98 0.79 -0.77 -16.12
C ARG A 98 2.13 -1.52 -16.17
N VAL A 99 2.90 -1.46 -15.08
CA VAL A 99 4.24 -2.09 -15.05
C VAL A 99 4.18 -3.59 -14.77
N THR A 100 3.04 -4.12 -14.30
CA THR A 100 2.87 -5.55 -14.01
C THR A 100 2.53 -6.30 -15.30
N LYS A 101 3.27 -7.37 -15.57
CA LYS A 101 3.04 -8.24 -16.72
C LYS A 101 1.64 -8.84 -16.72
N PRO A 102 1.04 -9.11 -17.90
CA PRO A 102 -0.15 -9.94 -18.00
C PRO A 102 0.02 -11.28 -17.27
N GLY A 103 -0.96 -11.62 -16.42
CA GLY A 103 -0.87 -12.78 -15.54
C GLY A 103 0.08 -12.64 -14.34
N GLY A 104 0.70 -11.49 -14.16
CA GLY A 104 1.44 -11.10 -12.95
C GLY A 104 0.52 -10.83 -11.77
N MET A 105 1.04 -10.23 -10.71
CA MET A 105 0.26 -9.93 -9.51
C MET A 105 0.54 -8.50 -9.03
N THR A 106 -0.50 -7.71 -8.87
CA THR A 106 -0.45 -6.41 -8.19
C THR A 106 -1.15 -6.50 -6.84
N VAL A 107 -0.47 -6.09 -5.78
CA VAL A 107 -1.02 -6.06 -4.42
C VAL A 107 -0.93 -4.62 -3.89
N LEU A 108 -2.08 -4.00 -3.70
CA LEU A 108 -2.19 -2.67 -3.10
C LEU A 108 -2.87 -2.78 -1.75
N SER A 109 -2.23 -2.32 -0.69
CA SER A 109 -2.86 -2.23 0.62
C SER A 109 -2.68 -0.85 1.24
N TYR A 110 -3.70 -0.39 1.94
CA TYR A 110 -3.72 0.94 2.55
C TYR A 110 -4.61 1.00 3.79
N THR A 111 -4.36 2.00 4.62
CA THR A 111 -5.16 2.29 5.79
C THR A 111 -6.42 3.03 5.38
N VAL A 112 -7.58 2.49 5.75
CA VAL A 112 -8.90 3.10 5.47
C VAL A 112 -9.11 4.29 6.39
N TRP A 113 -9.51 5.45 5.83
CA TRP A 113 -9.60 6.71 6.57
C TRP A 113 -10.52 6.65 7.78
N LEU A 114 -11.73 6.11 7.66
CA LEU A 114 -12.65 5.97 8.79
C LEU A 114 -12.42 4.69 9.61
N GLY A 115 -11.43 3.88 9.24
CA GLY A 115 -11.02 2.74 10.04
C GLY A 115 -10.33 3.16 11.35
N PRO A 116 -10.14 2.22 12.29
CA PRO A 116 -9.62 2.52 13.64
C PRO A 116 -8.27 3.24 13.66
N PHE A 117 -7.44 3.05 12.63
CA PHE A 117 -6.10 3.62 12.55
C PHE A 117 -5.97 4.73 11.47
N GLY A 118 -7.08 5.14 10.82
CA GLY A 118 -7.06 6.13 9.73
C GLY A 118 -6.51 7.49 10.14
N GLY A 119 -6.66 7.86 11.41
CA GLY A 119 -6.12 9.11 11.95
C GLY A 119 -4.61 9.13 12.20
N HIS A 120 -3.91 8.00 12.07
CA HIS A 120 -2.49 7.88 12.39
C HIS A 120 -2.18 8.54 13.76
N GLU A 121 -1.18 9.42 13.84
CA GLU A 121 -0.81 10.11 15.11
C GLU A 121 -1.92 11.03 15.65
N MET A 122 -2.87 11.46 14.82
CA MET A 122 -4.01 12.26 15.24
C MET A 122 -5.05 11.45 16.03
N GLY A 123 -4.94 10.09 15.99
CA GLY A 123 -5.80 9.16 16.70
C GLY A 123 -7.27 9.32 16.32
N TRP A 124 -8.18 9.03 17.23
CA TRP A 124 -9.63 9.06 17.00
C TRP A 124 -10.20 10.43 16.61
N THR A 125 -9.42 11.51 16.78
CA THR A 125 -9.90 12.88 16.44
C THR A 125 -10.15 13.06 14.94
N HIS A 126 -9.63 12.18 14.08
CA HIS A 126 -9.89 12.19 12.63
C HIS A 126 -11.39 12.02 12.29
N TYR A 127 -12.17 11.36 13.15
CA TYR A 127 -13.64 11.26 13.00
C TYR A 127 -14.35 12.62 13.09
N LEU A 128 -13.71 13.63 13.66
CA LEU A 128 -14.21 15.02 13.71
C LEU A 128 -13.87 15.83 12.44
N GLY A 129 -13.22 15.18 11.47
CA GLY A 129 -12.74 15.75 10.22
C GLY A 129 -11.22 15.96 10.22
N GLY A 130 -10.58 15.61 9.11
CA GLY A 130 -9.11 15.59 8.99
C GLY A 130 -8.44 16.92 9.28
N ALA A 131 -8.95 18.02 8.72
CA ALA A 131 -8.38 19.36 8.96
C ALA A 131 -8.48 19.80 10.45
N ARG A 132 -9.60 19.47 11.11
CA ARG A 132 -9.77 19.76 12.54
C ARG A 132 -8.84 18.91 13.40
N ALA A 133 -8.67 17.63 13.05
CA ALA A 133 -7.75 16.73 13.74
C ALA A 133 -6.30 17.21 13.62
N ALA A 134 -5.86 17.60 12.42
CA ALA A 134 -4.53 18.15 12.16
C ALA A 134 -4.29 19.43 12.95
N ALA A 135 -5.22 20.39 12.93
CA ALA A 135 -5.12 21.61 13.72
C ALA A 135 -5.07 21.37 15.24
N ARG A 136 -5.88 20.42 15.74
CA ARG A 136 -5.86 20.01 17.13
C ARG A 136 -4.52 19.39 17.53
N TYR A 137 -3.99 18.50 16.70
CA TYR A 137 -2.70 17.87 16.93
C TYR A 137 -1.58 18.92 17.01
N ALA A 138 -1.48 19.80 15.99
CA ALA A 138 -0.48 20.86 15.95
C ALA A 138 -0.54 21.80 17.17
N ARG A 139 -1.75 22.18 17.59
CA ARG A 139 -1.94 23.00 18.80
C ARG A 139 -1.50 22.29 20.07
N LYS A 140 -1.74 20.97 20.17
CA LYS A 140 -1.39 20.18 21.36
C LYS A 140 0.11 19.93 21.48
N HIS A 141 0.78 19.70 20.35
CA HIS A 141 2.17 19.24 20.30
C HIS A 141 3.16 20.33 19.88
N GLY A 142 2.70 21.51 19.45
CA GLY A 142 3.54 22.62 18.99
C GLY A 142 4.11 22.42 17.55
N HIS A 143 3.79 21.31 16.89
CA HIS A 143 4.22 21.00 15.53
C HIS A 143 3.16 20.14 14.81
N PRO A 144 3.11 20.12 13.47
CA PRO A 144 2.23 19.23 12.73
C PRO A 144 2.60 17.76 12.95
N ALA A 145 1.63 16.85 12.76
CA ALA A 145 1.88 15.42 12.72
C ALA A 145 2.79 15.07 11.53
N LYS A 146 3.58 13.99 11.61
CA LYS A 146 4.33 13.44 10.46
C LYS A 146 3.35 13.11 9.33
N ASN A 147 2.29 12.38 9.65
CA ASN A 147 1.20 12.07 8.74
C ASN A 147 0.10 13.13 8.88
N ASN A 148 0.31 14.29 8.22
CA ASN A 148 -0.55 15.44 8.35
C ASN A 148 -1.62 15.47 7.26
N TYR A 149 -2.89 15.58 7.67
CA TYR A 149 -4.03 15.56 6.75
C TYR A 149 -3.95 16.68 5.69
N GLY A 150 -4.14 16.30 4.43
CA GLY A 150 -4.11 17.21 3.29
C GLY A 150 -2.73 17.48 2.69
N SER A 151 -1.64 16.97 3.31
CA SER A 151 -0.28 17.09 2.77
C SER A 151 0.44 15.75 2.63
N SER A 152 0.47 14.94 3.68
CA SER A 152 1.09 13.60 3.70
C SER A 152 0.15 12.50 4.17
N LEU A 153 -1.13 12.82 4.39
CA LEU A 153 -2.19 11.87 4.70
C LEU A 153 -3.50 12.33 4.04
N PHE A 154 -4.17 11.43 3.35
CA PHE A 154 -5.39 11.70 2.59
C PHE A 154 -6.50 10.73 3.02
N ALA A 155 -7.75 11.19 2.92
CA ALA A 155 -8.90 10.35 3.22
C ALA A 155 -9.15 9.37 2.07
N VAL A 156 -8.69 8.15 2.22
CA VAL A 156 -8.93 7.05 1.27
C VAL A 156 -9.95 6.09 1.88
N SER A 157 -11.10 5.91 1.21
CA SER A 157 -12.16 5.03 1.68
C SER A 157 -11.97 3.59 1.19
N ALA A 158 -12.61 2.64 1.85
CA ALA A 158 -12.68 1.26 1.35
C ALA A 158 -13.56 1.19 0.09
N ALA A 159 -14.62 2.00 0.03
CA ALA A 159 -15.52 2.07 -1.13
C ALA A 159 -14.76 2.47 -2.40
N ASP A 160 -14.05 3.61 -2.37
CA ASP A 160 -13.32 4.11 -3.53
C ASP A 160 -12.29 3.10 -4.05
N GLY A 161 -11.61 2.40 -3.14
CA GLY A 161 -10.64 1.38 -3.53
C GLY A 161 -11.26 0.14 -4.16
N LEU A 162 -12.39 -0.31 -3.65
CA LEU A 162 -13.12 -1.43 -4.23
C LEU A 162 -13.71 -1.06 -5.60
N ASP A 163 -14.25 0.14 -5.73
CA ASP A 163 -14.83 0.64 -6.98
C ASP A 163 -13.74 0.83 -8.05
N TRP A 164 -12.59 1.43 -7.67
CA TRP A 164 -11.43 1.50 -8.57
C TRP A 164 -10.97 0.10 -9.00
N ALA A 165 -10.75 -0.80 -8.05
CA ALA A 165 -10.24 -2.15 -8.36
C ALA A 165 -11.22 -2.92 -9.26
N ALA A 166 -12.53 -2.81 -9.02
CA ALA A 166 -13.55 -3.42 -9.86
C ALA A 166 -13.55 -2.83 -11.28
N SER A 167 -13.36 -1.52 -11.42
CA SER A 167 -13.31 -0.83 -12.71
C SER A 167 -12.16 -1.28 -13.62
N THR A 168 -11.08 -1.80 -13.04
CA THR A 168 -9.92 -2.31 -13.80
C THR A 168 -10.20 -3.63 -14.52
N GLY A 169 -11.21 -4.38 -14.09
CA GLY A 169 -11.46 -5.75 -14.56
C GLY A 169 -10.44 -6.80 -14.07
N ALA A 170 -9.42 -6.37 -13.31
CA ALA A 170 -8.30 -7.22 -12.86
C ALA A 170 -8.45 -7.71 -11.41
N LEU A 171 -9.48 -7.30 -10.68
CA LEU A 171 -9.65 -7.63 -9.26
C LEU A 171 -9.87 -9.14 -9.06
N VAL A 172 -8.97 -9.77 -8.30
CA VAL A 172 -9.02 -11.20 -7.93
C VAL A 172 -9.54 -11.38 -6.50
N ALA A 173 -9.09 -10.53 -5.57
CA ALA A 173 -9.50 -10.60 -4.18
C ALA A 173 -9.41 -9.23 -3.48
N ALA A 174 -10.33 -9.01 -2.53
CA ALA A 174 -10.29 -7.89 -1.61
C ALA A 174 -10.59 -8.40 -0.19
N PHE A 175 -9.76 -8.02 0.79
CA PHE A 175 -9.94 -8.46 2.16
C PHE A 175 -9.29 -7.51 3.17
N PRO A 176 -9.77 -7.50 4.43
CA PRO A 176 -9.15 -6.72 5.50
C PRO A 176 -7.90 -7.42 6.01
N ARG A 177 -6.77 -6.72 6.01
CA ARG A 177 -5.43 -7.28 6.30
C ARG A 177 -5.34 -7.99 7.65
N TYR A 178 -5.91 -7.39 8.69
CA TYR A 178 -5.70 -7.83 10.07
C TYR A 178 -6.87 -8.65 10.64
N HIS A 179 -7.86 -8.96 9.79
CA HIS A 179 -9.01 -9.74 10.22
C HIS A 179 -8.82 -11.22 9.90
N PRO A 180 -9.31 -12.12 10.75
CA PRO A 180 -9.36 -13.54 10.44
C PRO A 180 -10.30 -13.79 9.24
N ARG A 181 -10.07 -14.87 8.48
CA ARG A 181 -10.79 -15.14 7.24
C ARG A 181 -12.31 -15.15 7.41
N TRP A 182 -12.82 -15.61 8.54
CA TRP A 182 -14.24 -15.60 8.81
C TRP A 182 -14.86 -14.19 8.89
N ALA A 183 -14.06 -13.16 9.12
CA ALA A 183 -14.51 -11.76 9.19
C ALA A 183 -14.30 -11.00 7.86
N TRP A 184 -13.84 -11.62 6.78
CA TRP A 184 -13.62 -10.97 5.48
C TRP A 184 -14.91 -10.46 4.84
N TRP A 185 -16.07 -10.97 5.23
CA TRP A 185 -17.37 -10.45 4.83
C TRP A 185 -17.56 -8.96 5.14
N THR A 186 -16.81 -8.42 6.11
CA THR A 186 -16.88 -7.00 6.47
C THR A 186 -16.59 -6.07 5.30
N THR A 187 -15.76 -6.47 4.34
CA THR A 187 -15.49 -5.71 3.12
C THR A 187 -16.68 -5.60 2.19
N SER A 188 -17.61 -6.55 2.27
CA SER A 188 -18.79 -6.62 1.40
C SER A 188 -19.97 -5.81 1.91
N VAL A 189 -19.93 -5.34 3.17
CA VAL A 189 -21.06 -4.59 3.76
C VAL A 189 -20.79 -3.08 3.66
N PRO A 190 -21.54 -2.36 2.79
CA PRO A 190 -21.41 -0.91 2.68
C PRO A 190 -21.54 -0.22 4.03
N VAL A 191 -20.90 0.92 4.21
CA VAL A 191 -20.79 1.68 5.46
C VAL A 191 -19.98 0.97 6.54
N LEU A 192 -20.31 -0.27 6.93
CA LEU A 192 -19.56 -0.98 7.97
C LEU A 192 -18.09 -1.18 7.57
N ARG A 193 -17.81 -1.45 6.29
CA ARG A 193 -16.43 -1.61 5.79
C ARG A 193 -15.54 -0.39 6.07
N GLU A 194 -16.12 0.81 6.08
CA GLU A 194 -15.36 2.04 6.34
C GLU A 194 -14.87 2.13 7.78
N PHE A 195 -15.62 1.59 8.73
CA PHE A 195 -15.30 1.68 10.16
C PHE A 195 -14.63 0.43 10.72
N LEU A 196 -14.95 -0.73 10.16
CA LEU A 196 -14.44 -2.01 10.67
C LEU A 196 -13.13 -2.43 9.98
N VAL A 197 -12.91 -2.04 8.72
CA VAL A 197 -11.69 -2.37 7.99
C VAL A 197 -10.61 -1.34 8.30
N SER A 198 -9.61 -1.73 9.08
CA SER A 198 -8.49 -0.84 9.40
C SER A 198 -7.50 -0.69 8.25
N ASN A 199 -7.31 -1.76 7.48
CA ASN A 199 -6.44 -1.77 6.29
C ASN A 199 -7.05 -2.71 5.25
N LEU A 200 -7.28 -2.18 4.05
CA LEU A 200 -7.81 -2.93 2.92
C LEU A 200 -6.67 -3.44 2.04
N VAL A 201 -6.74 -4.71 1.67
CA VAL A 201 -5.85 -5.33 0.68
C VAL A 201 -6.64 -5.60 -0.58
N LEU A 202 -6.11 -5.14 -1.70
CA LEU A 202 -6.60 -5.39 -3.06
C LEU A 202 -5.56 -6.22 -3.81
N VAL A 203 -5.97 -7.36 -4.34
CA VAL A 203 -5.14 -8.23 -5.17
C VAL A 203 -5.70 -8.21 -6.58
N LEU A 204 -4.87 -7.79 -7.54
CA LEU A 204 -5.23 -7.65 -8.93
C LEU A 204 -4.30 -8.50 -9.82
N GLN A 205 -4.82 -8.96 -10.94
CA GLN A 205 -4.08 -9.72 -11.94
C GLN A 205 -4.41 -9.16 -13.31
N PRO A 206 -3.55 -8.28 -13.87
CA PRO A 206 -3.73 -7.73 -15.20
C PRO A 206 -3.57 -8.77 -16.31
#